data_78f8caed13859dcb7dae2829cd0b2942
#
_entry.id   78f8caed13859dcb7dae2829cd0b2942
#
_cell.length_a   1.000
_cell.length_b   1.000
_cell.length_c   1.000
_cell.angle_alpha   90.00
_cell.angle_beta   90.00
_cell.angle_gamma   90.00
#
_symmetry.space_group_name_H-M   'P 1'
#
loop_
_entity.id
_entity.type
_entity.pdbx_description
1 polymer ?
#
loop_
_entity_poly.entity_id
_entity_poly.type
_entity_poly.pdbx_seq_one_letter_code
_entity_poly.pdbx_strand_id
1 'polypeptide(L)'
;EALERSAADVIVWGKRNMLGKIDLRITTLPGYGRTHEVQDFSLGWKVGRPDEAVQRALGFALARKARPVLHRPQDYKPERLQPIVEALDQLVELRPTEISENLQLDILSDFASGALSLGERGGHIKWLSKALDARQRYLDAVDRTTDPISWGAAQQEIGRALTALGEREGARDKLEEGASRLRLAMDALRSTDSLQQAEV
;
A
#
# COMPACT_ATOMS: atom_id res chain seq x y z
N GLU A 1 -22.70 -14.10 -0.44
CA GLU A 1 -23.95 -14.21 -1.23
C GLU A 1 -24.11 -13.13 -2.32
N ALA A 2 -24.06 -11.79 -2.01
CA ALA A 2 -24.24 -10.75 -3.03
C ALA A 2 -23.09 -10.72 -4.04
N LEU A 3 -21.84 -10.86 -3.59
CA LEU A 3 -20.65 -10.96 -4.43
C LEU A 3 -20.67 -12.21 -5.30
N GLU A 4 -21.04 -13.36 -4.74
CA GLU A 4 -21.14 -14.63 -5.46
C GLU A 4 -22.17 -14.60 -6.56
N ARG A 5 -23.33 -13.93 -6.30
CA ARG A 5 -24.42 -13.80 -7.28
C ARG A 5 -24.11 -12.83 -8.42
N SER A 6 -23.31 -11.80 -8.15
CA SER A 6 -22.99 -10.76 -9.13
C SER A 6 -21.75 -11.05 -9.98
N ALA A 7 -21.00 -12.13 -9.69
CA ALA A 7 -19.67 -12.40 -10.25
C ALA A 7 -18.71 -11.19 -10.15
N ALA A 8 -18.89 -10.36 -9.12
CA ALA A 8 -18.09 -9.19 -8.88
C ALA A 8 -16.99 -9.49 -7.87
N ASP A 9 -15.79 -9.00 -8.14
CA ASP A 9 -14.65 -9.15 -7.23
C ASP A 9 -14.75 -8.22 -6.01
N VAL A 10 -15.47 -7.11 -6.18
CA VAL A 10 -15.62 -6.05 -5.17
C VAL A 10 -17.03 -5.48 -5.22
N ILE A 11 -17.65 -5.29 -4.06
CA ILE A 11 -18.89 -4.51 -3.92
C ILE A 11 -18.60 -3.27 -3.09
N VAL A 12 -18.99 -2.12 -3.63
CA VAL A 12 -19.00 -0.83 -2.92
C VAL A 12 -20.45 -0.48 -2.63
N TRP A 13 -20.76 -0.24 -1.36
CA TRP A 13 -22.09 0.17 -0.94
C TRP A 13 -22.00 1.21 0.17
N GLY A 14 -23.02 2.00 0.35
CA GLY A 14 -22.98 3.08 1.32
C GLY A 14 -24.34 3.43 1.90
N LYS A 15 -24.29 4.11 3.05
CA LYS A 15 -25.45 4.63 3.74
C LYS A 15 -25.26 6.12 3.99
N ARG A 16 -26.28 6.90 3.71
CA ARG A 16 -26.31 8.31 4.10
C ARG A 16 -26.58 8.43 5.59
N ASN A 17 -25.73 9.14 6.32
CA ASN A 17 -25.94 9.43 7.73
C ASN A 17 -26.77 10.71 7.92
N MET A 18 -27.16 10.99 9.18
CA MET A 18 -28.01 12.14 9.52
C MET A 18 -27.32 13.49 9.27
N LEU A 19 -26.00 13.53 9.14
CA LEU A 19 -25.21 14.73 8.82
C LEU A 19 -25.07 14.94 7.30
N GLY A 20 -25.74 14.13 6.48
CA GLY A 20 -25.68 14.20 5.03
C GLY A 20 -24.40 13.66 4.42
N LYS A 21 -23.53 13.04 5.22
CA LYS A 21 -22.34 12.33 4.75
C LYS A 21 -22.72 10.92 4.28
N ILE A 22 -21.92 10.38 3.36
CA ILE A 22 -22.07 8.99 2.91
C ILE A 22 -20.96 8.17 3.54
N ASP A 23 -21.37 7.18 4.34
CA ASP A 23 -20.46 6.17 4.87
C ASP A 23 -20.37 5.04 3.85
N LEU A 24 -19.21 4.84 3.25
CA LEU A 24 -18.96 3.83 2.23
C LEU A 24 -18.38 2.58 2.85
N ARG A 25 -18.84 1.43 2.37
CA ARG A 25 -18.30 0.13 2.72
C ARG A 25 -17.83 -0.60 1.48
N ILE A 26 -16.66 -1.22 1.58
CA ILE A 26 -16.08 -2.01 0.50
C ILE A 26 -15.97 -3.44 0.99
N THR A 27 -16.59 -4.36 0.27
CA THR A 27 -16.56 -5.80 0.58
C THR A 27 -15.95 -6.56 -0.58
N THR A 28 -15.05 -7.49 -0.29
CA THR A 28 -14.41 -8.39 -1.26
C THR A 28 -14.81 -9.82 -1.00
N LEU A 29 -14.71 -10.71 -2.01
CA LEU A 29 -14.92 -12.15 -1.84
C LEU A 29 -13.94 -12.76 -0.84
N PRO A 30 -14.40 -13.70 0.04
CA PRO A 30 -13.52 -14.51 0.85
C PRO A 30 -12.81 -15.53 -0.05
N GLY A 31 -11.56 -15.36 -0.25
CA GLY A 31 -10.77 -16.27 -1.10
C GLY A 31 -9.30 -15.88 -1.11
N TYR A 32 -9.00 -14.74 -0.57
CA TYR A 32 -7.66 -14.19 -0.53
C TYR A 32 -7.04 -14.16 0.88
N GLY A 33 -7.46 -15.11 1.75
CA GLY A 33 -6.68 -15.51 2.92
C GLY A 33 -6.74 -14.61 4.15
N ARG A 34 -7.67 -13.66 4.22
CA ARG A 34 -8.00 -12.91 5.46
C ARG A 34 -9.48 -12.69 5.57
N THR A 35 -9.97 -12.76 6.80
CA THR A 35 -11.33 -12.45 7.25
C THR A 35 -11.90 -11.23 6.53
N HIS A 36 -13.22 -11.23 6.33
CA HIS A 36 -13.99 -10.12 5.78
C HIS A 36 -13.60 -8.78 6.43
N GLU A 37 -12.58 -8.10 5.90
CA GLU A 37 -12.31 -6.73 6.30
C GLU A 37 -13.30 -5.81 5.58
N VAL A 38 -14.33 -5.43 6.30
CA VAL A 38 -15.18 -4.32 5.92
C VAL A 38 -14.42 -3.06 6.28
N GLN A 39 -13.86 -2.37 5.32
CA GLN A 39 -13.28 -1.06 5.55
C GLN A 39 -14.37 0.00 5.43
N ASP A 40 -14.66 0.66 6.54
CA ASP A 40 -15.59 1.78 6.58
C ASP A 40 -14.85 3.08 6.25
N PHE A 41 -15.31 3.78 5.21
CA PHE A 41 -14.86 5.12 4.86
C PHE A 41 -15.99 6.12 5.08
N SER A 42 -15.76 7.12 5.91
CA SER A 42 -16.67 8.25 6.03
C SER A 42 -16.19 9.37 5.11
N LEU A 43 -16.89 9.57 4.01
CA LEU A 43 -16.60 10.65 3.07
C LEU A 43 -17.65 11.75 3.20
N GLY A 44 -17.20 13.00 3.32
CA GLY A 44 -18.05 14.19 3.36
C GLY A 44 -18.66 14.52 2.00
N TRP A 45 -19.44 13.62 1.42
CA TRP A 45 -20.03 13.79 0.10
C TRP A 45 -21.42 14.39 0.18
N LYS A 46 -21.62 15.54 -0.47
CA LYS A 46 -22.96 16.07 -0.74
C LYS A 46 -23.55 15.32 -1.95
N VAL A 47 -24.83 14.95 -1.86
CA VAL A 47 -25.54 14.22 -2.94
C VAL A 47 -25.39 14.98 -4.26
N GLY A 48 -24.83 14.31 -5.26
CA GLY A 48 -24.53 14.85 -6.58
C GLY A 48 -23.41 14.08 -7.25
N ARG A 49 -22.75 14.69 -8.23
CA ARG A 49 -21.55 14.12 -8.84
C ARG A 49 -20.44 14.12 -7.79
N PRO A 50 -19.75 12.99 -7.52
CA PRO A 50 -18.64 12.98 -6.58
C PRO A 50 -17.59 13.98 -7.03
N ASP A 51 -17.10 14.80 -6.10
CA ASP A 51 -15.98 15.66 -6.36
C ASP A 51 -14.70 14.81 -6.61
N GLU A 52 -13.67 15.45 -7.07
CA GLU A 52 -12.44 14.77 -7.46
C GLU A 52 -11.76 14.08 -6.27
N ALA A 53 -11.85 14.64 -5.07
CA ALA A 53 -11.31 14.04 -3.85
C ALA A 53 -12.04 12.74 -3.48
N VAL A 54 -13.36 12.72 -3.60
CA VAL A 54 -14.18 11.51 -3.39
C VAL A 54 -13.89 10.45 -4.46
N GLN A 55 -13.74 10.84 -5.72
CA GLN A 55 -13.40 9.91 -6.80
C GLN A 55 -12.02 9.27 -6.56
N ARG A 56 -11.04 10.05 -6.13
CA ARG A 56 -9.69 9.58 -5.80
C ARG A 56 -9.70 8.66 -4.58
N ALA A 57 -10.43 9.03 -3.51
CA ALA A 57 -10.55 8.19 -2.32
C ALA A 57 -11.22 6.84 -2.63
N LEU A 58 -12.24 6.82 -3.49
CA LEU A 58 -12.84 5.58 -3.98
C LEU A 58 -11.86 4.76 -4.83
N GLY A 59 -11.16 5.41 -5.74
CA GLY A 59 -10.12 4.78 -6.56
C GLY A 59 -9.03 4.13 -5.70
N PHE A 60 -8.59 4.83 -4.66
CA PHE A 60 -7.64 4.32 -3.68
C PHE A 60 -8.18 3.11 -2.91
N ALA A 61 -9.40 3.20 -2.38
CA ALA A 61 -10.01 2.12 -1.64
C ALA A 61 -10.18 0.85 -2.50
N LEU A 62 -10.53 1.01 -3.77
CA LEU A 62 -10.59 -0.08 -4.75
C LEU A 62 -9.21 -0.64 -5.07
N ALA A 63 -8.21 0.22 -5.27
CA ALA A 63 -6.83 -0.16 -5.52
C ALA A 63 -6.25 -0.97 -4.34
N ARG A 64 -6.56 -0.57 -3.12
CA ARG A 64 -6.18 -1.28 -1.90
C ARG A 64 -6.74 -2.70 -1.83
N LYS A 65 -7.95 -2.92 -2.34
CA LYS A 65 -8.57 -4.25 -2.43
C LYS A 65 -8.03 -5.11 -3.58
N ALA A 66 -7.40 -4.51 -4.58
CA ALA A 66 -6.66 -5.23 -5.61
C ALA A 66 -5.28 -5.74 -5.12
N ARG A 67 -4.87 -5.41 -3.90
CA ARG A 67 -3.64 -5.85 -3.24
C ARG A 67 -3.37 -7.36 -3.24
N PRO A 68 -4.36 -8.27 -3.21
CA PRO A 68 -4.09 -9.70 -3.32
C PRO A 68 -3.23 -10.08 -4.53
N VAL A 69 -3.31 -9.31 -5.61
CA VAL A 69 -2.47 -9.48 -6.81
C VAL A 69 -0.99 -9.23 -6.51
N LEU A 70 -0.68 -8.40 -5.49
CA LEU A 70 0.69 -8.07 -5.08
C LEU A 70 1.37 -9.18 -4.27
N HIS A 71 0.58 -9.98 -3.55
CA HIS A 71 1.08 -10.99 -2.62
C HIS A 71 1.22 -12.40 -3.23
N ARG A 72 0.69 -12.61 -4.44
CA ARG A 72 0.79 -13.89 -5.15
C ARG A 72 1.65 -13.73 -6.40
N PRO A 73 2.88 -14.25 -6.42
CA PRO A 73 3.76 -14.17 -7.58
C PRO A 73 3.14 -14.71 -8.87
N GLN A 74 2.30 -15.75 -8.77
CA GLN A 74 1.59 -16.34 -9.89
C GLN A 74 0.47 -15.48 -10.46
N ASP A 75 -0.08 -14.56 -9.66
CA ASP A 75 -1.20 -13.70 -10.04
C ASP A 75 -0.72 -12.30 -10.51
N TYR A 76 0.62 -12.11 -10.63
CA TYR A 76 1.18 -10.86 -11.12
C TYR A 76 0.78 -10.61 -12.57
N LYS A 77 -0.02 -9.56 -12.77
CA LYS A 77 -0.46 -9.08 -14.07
C LYS A 77 -0.12 -7.59 -14.16
N PRO A 78 1.00 -7.23 -14.82
CA PRO A 78 1.43 -5.84 -14.91
C PRO A 78 0.37 -4.93 -15.52
N GLU A 79 -0.40 -5.43 -16.49
CA GLU A 79 -1.50 -4.72 -17.14
C GLU A 79 -2.64 -4.34 -16.18
N ARG A 80 -2.80 -5.07 -15.08
CA ARG A 80 -3.77 -4.74 -14.03
C ARG A 80 -3.17 -3.88 -12.92
N LEU A 81 -1.91 -4.11 -12.59
CA LEU A 81 -1.22 -3.42 -11.52
C LEU A 81 -0.80 -2.01 -11.92
N GLN A 82 -0.30 -1.83 -13.13
CA GLN A 82 0.26 -0.57 -13.59
C GLN A 82 -0.74 0.60 -13.53
N PRO A 83 -1.98 0.49 -14.00
CA PRO A 83 -2.95 1.59 -13.90
C PRO A 83 -3.26 1.98 -12.44
N ILE A 84 -3.25 1.01 -11.52
CA ILE A 84 -3.45 1.24 -10.09
C ILE A 84 -2.28 2.03 -9.50
N VAL A 85 -1.06 1.61 -9.80
CA VAL A 85 0.16 2.28 -9.32
C VAL A 85 0.28 3.68 -9.90
N GLU A 86 -0.08 3.89 -11.18
CA GLU A 86 -0.12 5.21 -11.81
C GLU A 86 -1.15 6.15 -11.15
N ALA A 87 -2.31 5.62 -10.79
CA ALA A 87 -3.33 6.40 -10.06
C ALA A 87 -2.85 6.75 -8.63
N LEU A 88 -2.19 5.83 -7.94
CA LEU A 88 -1.59 6.09 -6.62
C LEU A 88 -0.42 7.08 -6.71
N ASP A 89 0.41 7.02 -7.77
CA ASP A 89 1.49 7.97 -8.05
C ASP A 89 0.95 9.41 -8.09
N GLN A 90 -0.15 9.63 -8.81
CA GLN A 90 -0.81 10.93 -8.87
C GLN A 90 -1.28 11.42 -7.49
N LEU A 91 -1.83 10.52 -6.66
CA LEU A 91 -2.27 10.87 -5.29
C LEU A 91 -1.09 11.22 -4.38
N VAL A 92 0.00 10.48 -4.49
CA VAL A 92 1.24 10.71 -3.72
C VAL A 92 1.87 12.07 -4.07
N GLU A 93 1.83 12.47 -5.34
CA GLU A 93 2.33 13.76 -5.81
C GLU A 93 1.43 14.93 -5.38
N LEU A 94 0.12 14.77 -5.48
CA LEU A 94 -0.85 15.83 -5.19
C LEU A 94 -1.00 16.14 -3.70
N ARG A 95 -0.74 15.19 -2.82
CA ARG A 95 -0.89 15.31 -1.36
C ARG A 95 -2.17 16.07 -0.96
N PRO A 96 -3.35 15.53 -1.28
CA PRO A 96 -4.60 16.23 -1.01
C PRO A 96 -4.76 16.46 0.49
N THR A 97 -5.01 17.72 0.89
CA THR A 97 -5.16 18.13 2.29
C THR A 97 -6.45 17.64 2.93
N GLU A 98 -7.41 17.22 2.11
CA GLU A 98 -8.71 16.67 2.51
C GLU A 98 -8.62 15.24 3.05
N ILE A 99 -7.47 14.59 2.87
CA ILE A 99 -7.21 13.22 3.30
C ILE A 99 -6.43 13.25 4.62
N SER A 100 -6.85 12.46 5.60
CA SER A 100 -6.15 12.35 6.88
C SER A 100 -4.70 11.87 6.71
N GLU A 101 -3.82 12.26 7.62
CA GLU A 101 -2.41 11.85 7.60
C GLU A 101 -2.25 10.33 7.57
N ASN A 102 -3.03 9.59 8.36
CA ASN A 102 -3.01 8.12 8.35
C ASN A 102 -3.35 7.55 6.97
N LEU A 103 -4.36 8.12 6.29
CA LEU A 103 -4.73 7.67 4.95
C LEU A 103 -3.65 8.05 3.92
N GLN A 104 -2.98 9.20 4.08
CA GLN A 104 -1.83 9.56 3.24
C GLN A 104 -0.67 8.57 3.41
N LEU A 105 -0.39 8.12 4.63
CA LEU A 105 0.61 7.09 4.91
C LEU A 105 0.22 5.74 4.30
N ASP A 106 -1.04 5.36 4.39
CA ASP A 106 -1.56 4.15 3.74
C ASP A 106 -1.38 4.19 2.21
N ILE A 107 -1.73 5.33 1.59
CA ILE A 107 -1.55 5.55 0.15
C ILE A 107 -0.07 5.43 -0.22
N LEU A 108 0.80 6.08 0.54
CA LEU A 108 2.24 6.08 0.31
C LEU A 108 2.83 4.66 0.41
N SER A 109 2.39 3.90 1.42
CA SER A 109 2.79 2.50 1.62
C SER A 109 2.33 1.61 0.47
N ASP A 110 1.06 1.73 0.05
CA ASP A 110 0.50 0.91 -1.02
C ASP A 110 1.12 1.26 -2.38
N PHE A 111 1.36 2.54 -2.64
CA PHE A 111 2.09 3.00 -3.81
C PHE A 111 3.51 2.42 -3.86
N ALA A 112 4.26 2.52 -2.76
CA ALA A 112 5.64 2.03 -2.69
C ALA A 112 5.71 0.52 -2.99
N SER A 113 4.83 -0.29 -2.37
CA SER A 113 4.78 -1.74 -2.60
C SER A 113 4.38 -2.09 -4.04
N GLY A 114 3.43 -1.36 -4.63
CA GLY A 114 3.01 -1.53 -6.02
C GLY A 114 4.11 -1.16 -7.00
N ALA A 115 4.75 -0.02 -6.81
CA ALA A 115 5.85 0.46 -7.63
C ALA A 115 7.07 -0.49 -7.54
N LEU A 116 7.39 -0.99 -6.34
CA LEU A 116 8.45 -1.99 -6.15
C LEU A 116 8.16 -3.25 -6.97
N SER A 117 6.93 -3.76 -6.91
CA SER A 117 6.53 -4.94 -7.69
C SER A 117 6.65 -4.72 -9.20
N LEU A 118 6.21 -3.56 -9.72
CA LEU A 118 6.39 -3.20 -11.13
C LEU A 118 7.87 -3.04 -11.50
N GLY A 119 8.65 -2.47 -10.62
CA GLY A 119 10.07 -2.28 -10.81
C GLY A 119 10.82 -3.62 -10.85
N GLU A 120 10.67 -4.46 -9.84
CA GLU A 120 11.38 -5.73 -9.73
C GLU A 120 11.02 -6.69 -10.88
N ARG A 121 9.74 -6.87 -11.17
CA ARG A 121 9.26 -7.86 -12.14
C ARG A 121 9.19 -7.34 -13.57
N GLY A 122 8.85 -6.06 -13.74
CA GLY A 122 8.77 -5.42 -15.05
C GLY A 122 10.09 -4.85 -15.57
N GLY A 123 11.14 -4.82 -14.74
CA GLY A 123 12.43 -4.29 -15.14
C GLY A 123 12.52 -2.76 -15.21
N HIS A 124 11.52 -2.06 -14.73
CA HIS A 124 11.43 -0.60 -14.87
C HIS A 124 12.14 0.14 -13.72
N ILE A 125 13.34 0.67 -13.99
CA ILE A 125 14.14 1.46 -13.02
C ILE A 125 13.33 2.63 -12.45
N LYS A 126 12.53 3.30 -13.28
CA LYS A 126 11.67 4.41 -12.84
C LYS A 126 10.79 4.02 -11.63
N TRP A 127 10.17 2.84 -11.69
CA TRP A 127 9.31 2.38 -10.60
C TRP A 127 10.09 2.00 -9.35
N LEU A 128 11.30 1.46 -9.49
CA LEU A 128 12.18 1.21 -8.34
C LEU A 128 12.59 2.49 -7.63
N SER A 129 12.96 3.53 -8.39
CA SER A 129 13.34 4.82 -7.83
C SER A 129 12.16 5.48 -7.10
N LYS A 130 10.96 5.45 -7.71
CA LYS A 130 9.74 5.97 -7.07
C LYS A 130 9.34 5.18 -5.82
N ALA A 131 9.50 3.86 -5.84
CA ALA A 131 9.25 3.01 -4.68
C ALA A 131 10.19 3.35 -3.52
N LEU A 132 11.48 3.56 -3.83
CA LEU A 132 12.49 3.94 -2.85
C LEU A 132 12.14 5.29 -2.19
N ASP A 133 11.85 6.33 -2.99
CA ASP A 133 11.45 7.65 -2.48
C ASP A 133 10.20 7.56 -1.59
N ALA A 134 9.16 6.91 -2.08
CA ALA A 134 7.91 6.77 -1.33
C ALA A 134 8.11 5.99 -0.03
N ARG A 135 8.92 4.94 -0.03
CA ARG A 135 9.20 4.16 1.17
C ARG A 135 10.06 4.91 2.16
N GLN A 136 11.00 5.74 1.70
CA GLN A 136 11.78 6.60 2.58
C GLN A 136 10.87 7.63 3.28
N ARG A 137 10.00 8.28 2.53
CA ARG A 137 9.00 9.23 3.10
C ARG A 137 8.06 8.55 4.12
N TYR A 138 7.66 7.30 3.86
CA TYR A 138 6.88 6.51 4.81
C TYR A 138 7.69 6.23 6.08
N LEU A 139 8.95 5.82 5.93
CA LEU A 139 9.84 5.53 7.04
C LEU A 139 10.08 6.74 7.95
N ASP A 140 10.16 7.94 7.36
CA ASP A 140 10.36 9.20 8.10
C ASP A 140 9.15 9.53 9.01
N ALA A 141 7.97 8.96 8.72
CA ALA A 141 6.74 9.16 9.49
C ALA A 141 6.45 8.01 10.47
N VAL A 142 7.19 6.91 10.41
CA VAL A 142 6.99 5.74 11.28
C VAL A 142 8.06 5.69 12.36
N ASP A 143 7.64 5.70 13.62
CA ASP A 143 8.56 5.59 14.74
C ASP A 143 8.90 4.12 15.02
N ARG A 144 10.20 3.81 15.06
CA ARG A 144 10.72 2.46 15.31
C ARG A 144 10.28 1.89 16.65
N THR A 145 10.08 2.74 17.65
CA THR A 145 9.78 2.30 19.04
C THR A 145 8.30 1.98 19.23
N THR A 146 7.42 2.73 18.55
CA THR A 146 5.97 2.56 18.65
C THR A 146 5.42 1.57 17.62
N ASP A 147 6.05 1.47 16.44
CA ASP A 147 5.66 0.52 15.37
C ASP A 147 6.89 -0.15 14.72
N PRO A 148 7.59 -1.02 15.44
CA PRO A 148 8.79 -1.70 14.94
C PRO A 148 8.50 -2.62 13.75
N ILE A 149 7.28 -3.15 13.64
CA ILE A 149 6.88 -4.04 12.54
C ILE A 149 6.79 -3.25 11.23
N SER A 150 6.06 -2.16 11.21
CA SER A 150 5.94 -1.30 10.02
C SER A 150 7.27 -0.66 9.65
N TRP A 151 8.06 -0.26 10.66
CA TRP A 151 9.41 0.24 10.43
C TRP A 151 10.33 -0.81 9.80
N GLY A 152 10.31 -2.05 10.33
CA GLY A 152 11.08 -3.17 9.78
C GLY A 152 10.67 -3.54 8.35
N ALA A 153 9.36 -3.58 8.08
CA ALA A 153 8.83 -3.82 6.74
C ALA A 153 9.27 -2.73 5.74
N ALA A 154 9.28 -1.46 6.17
CA ALA A 154 9.77 -0.35 5.36
C ALA A 154 11.27 -0.49 5.03
N GLN A 155 12.10 -0.84 6.02
CA GLN A 155 13.53 -1.10 5.81
C GLN A 155 13.75 -2.27 4.83
N GLN A 156 12.95 -3.32 4.92
CA GLN A 156 13.01 -4.46 4.00
C GLN A 156 12.72 -4.04 2.55
N GLU A 157 11.67 -3.26 2.33
CA GLU A 157 11.32 -2.81 0.97
C GLU A 157 12.34 -1.81 0.41
N ILE A 158 12.90 -0.93 1.24
CA ILE A 158 14.03 -0.05 0.85
C ILE A 158 15.23 -0.91 0.42
N GLY A 159 15.59 -1.90 1.23
CA GLY A 159 16.70 -2.80 0.93
C GLY A 159 16.52 -3.53 -0.39
N ARG A 160 15.32 -4.04 -0.67
CA ARG A 160 14.99 -4.69 -1.95
C ARG A 160 15.07 -3.72 -3.13
N ALA A 161 14.52 -2.51 -3.00
CA ALA A 161 14.58 -1.50 -4.05
C ALA A 161 16.02 -1.11 -4.38
N LEU A 162 16.84 -0.88 -3.36
CA LEU A 162 18.28 -0.56 -3.52
C LEU A 162 19.05 -1.72 -4.17
N THR A 163 18.81 -2.95 -3.74
CA THR A 163 19.43 -4.13 -4.35
C THR A 163 19.06 -4.24 -5.84
N ALA A 164 17.78 -4.12 -6.17
CA ALA A 164 17.32 -4.20 -7.55
C ALA A 164 17.84 -3.05 -8.42
N LEU A 165 17.98 -1.84 -7.87
CA LEU A 165 18.61 -0.70 -8.55
C LEU A 165 20.12 -0.97 -8.74
N GLY A 166 20.82 -1.39 -7.68
CA GLY A 166 22.25 -1.66 -7.70
C GLY A 166 22.63 -2.74 -8.73
N GLU A 167 21.85 -3.80 -8.83
CA GLU A 167 22.04 -4.85 -9.84
C GLU A 167 21.87 -4.32 -11.28
N ARG A 168 20.90 -3.45 -11.53
CA ARG A 168 20.63 -2.94 -12.87
C ARG A 168 21.58 -1.83 -13.31
N GLU A 169 22.06 -1.04 -12.37
CA GLU A 169 22.98 0.07 -12.63
C GLU A 169 24.44 -0.33 -12.47
N GLY A 170 24.72 -1.52 -11.94
CA GLY A 170 26.09 -1.93 -11.57
C GLY A 170 26.64 -1.10 -10.40
N ALA A 171 25.78 -0.56 -9.55
CA ALA A 171 26.11 0.37 -8.46
C ALA A 171 26.35 -0.40 -7.16
N ARG A 172 27.63 -0.60 -6.82
CA ARG A 172 28.04 -1.35 -5.64
C ARG A 172 27.61 -0.71 -4.33
N ASP A 173 27.64 0.61 -4.26
CA ASP A 173 27.17 1.40 -3.11
C ASP A 173 25.70 1.12 -2.77
N LYS A 174 24.85 1.04 -3.78
CA LYS A 174 23.43 0.68 -3.60
C LYS A 174 23.24 -0.75 -3.10
N LEU A 175 24.06 -1.69 -3.57
CA LEU A 175 24.02 -3.07 -3.09
C LEU A 175 24.43 -3.16 -1.62
N GLU A 176 25.49 -2.45 -1.22
CA GLU A 176 25.97 -2.41 0.16
C GLU A 176 24.95 -1.73 1.09
N GLU A 177 24.34 -0.62 0.66
CA GLU A 177 23.25 0.03 1.39
C GLU A 177 22.04 -0.89 1.48
N GLY A 178 21.62 -1.53 0.40
CA GLY A 178 20.51 -2.48 0.37
C GLY A 178 20.72 -3.61 1.39
N ALA A 179 21.90 -4.20 1.43
CA ALA A 179 22.24 -5.23 2.42
C ALA A 179 22.19 -4.70 3.87
N SER A 180 22.61 -3.46 4.10
CA SER A 180 22.50 -2.82 5.42
C SER A 180 21.05 -2.64 5.85
N ARG A 181 20.17 -2.16 4.95
CA ARG A 181 18.73 -1.98 5.20
C ARG A 181 18.03 -3.30 5.53
N LEU A 182 18.38 -4.37 4.81
CA LEU A 182 17.84 -5.72 5.08
C LEU A 182 18.25 -6.25 6.46
N ARG A 183 19.48 -5.97 6.92
CA ARG A 183 19.92 -6.33 8.29
C ARG A 183 19.08 -5.57 9.34
N LEU A 184 18.87 -4.25 9.16
CA LEU A 184 18.03 -3.45 10.05
C LEU A 184 16.61 -3.99 10.14
N ALA A 185 16.03 -4.43 9.02
CA ALA A 185 14.72 -5.06 8.98
C ALA A 185 14.69 -6.36 9.80
N MET A 186 15.69 -7.21 9.63
CA MET A 186 15.81 -8.47 10.38
C MET A 186 15.93 -8.24 11.88
N ASP A 187 16.72 -7.25 12.30
CA ASP A 187 16.92 -6.93 13.72
C ASP A 187 15.63 -6.40 14.35
N ALA A 188 14.88 -5.57 13.63
CA ALA A 188 13.58 -5.07 14.10
C ALA A 188 12.57 -6.21 14.31
N LEU A 189 12.47 -7.14 13.36
CA LEU A 189 11.55 -8.27 13.46
C LEU A 189 11.93 -9.24 14.60
N ARG A 190 13.22 -9.52 14.78
CA ARG A 190 13.70 -10.38 15.88
C ARG A 190 13.42 -9.78 17.24
N SER A 191 13.56 -8.46 17.40
CA SER A 191 13.25 -7.78 18.66
C SER A 191 11.76 -7.88 19.02
N THR A 192 10.88 -7.89 18.03
CA THR A 192 9.43 -8.04 18.22
C THR A 192 9.06 -9.46 18.65
N ASP A 193 9.62 -10.47 18.00
CA ASP A 193 9.39 -11.87 18.36
C ASP A 193 9.85 -12.17 19.80
N SER A 194 10.99 -11.62 20.21
CA SER A 194 11.51 -11.82 21.58
C SER A 194 10.64 -11.14 22.65
N LEU A 195 10.04 -9.99 22.35
CA LEU A 195 9.09 -9.32 23.25
C LEU A 195 7.79 -10.11 23.40
N GLN A 196 7.24 -10.63 22.31
CA GLN A 196 6.04 -11.47 22.35
C GLN A 196 6.25 -12.78 23.13
N GLN A 197 7.44 -13.37 23.07
CA GLN A 197 7.78 -14.57 23.84
C GLN A 197 8.00 -14.29 25.33
N ALA A 198 8.36 -13.07 25.72
CA ALA A 198 8.58 -12.69 27.11
C ALA A 198 7.27 -12.33 27.87
N GLU A 199 6.17 -12.10 27.15
CA GLU A 199 4.85 -11.78 27.73
C GLU A 199 3.96 -13.01 27.93
N VAL A 200 4.42 -14.22 27.59
CA VAL A 200 3.75 -15.52 27.80
C VAL A 200 4.33 -16.26 28.95
#